data_0703df4e5ae6b837610ef59ad067529e
#
_entry.id   0703df4e5ae6b837610ef59ad067529e
#
_cell.length_a   1.000
_cell.length_b   1.000
_cell.length_c   1.000
_cell.angle_alpha   90.00
_cell.angle_beta   90.00
_cell.angle_gamma   90.00
#
_symmetry.space_group_name_H-M   'P 1'
#
loop_
_entity.id
_entity.type
_entity.pdbx_description
1 polymer ?
#
loop_
_entity_poly.entity_id
_entity_poly.type
_entity_poly.pdbx_seq_one_letter_code
_entity_poly.pdbx_strand_id
1 'polypeptide(L)'
;CWHFMKEKRSFWIVGGDLRQIKLAELLLEDGHQVQTYAVEQRPEQGKLPGTDTLRGIEEADCVILPLPVMAEHGILNSKLSDRRVPLQLIFQNLRPGQLVCAGKAPPEVRAMAEQAEVVFFDYFAREELEIANAVPTVEGAIQIAMEELPTTLFGTRVLVLGFGRLGKLLAHRLKGLGANVTVAARSYGDLAWIQAYGCKSERMEQLDGWLGGYQLVINTVPARVLDRARLADLDEGTLVIDLASKPGGVDFEGAAQLGVKVIWALSLPGKVAPVTS
;
A
#
# COMPACT_ATOMS: atom_id res chain seq x y z
N CYS A 1 -2.62 -24.54 29.28
CA CYS A 1 -3.34 -23.28 29.45
C CYS A 1 -2.34 -22.15 29.71
N TRP A 2 -1.89 -21.47 28.69
CA TRP A 2 -1.05 -20.29 28.83
C TRP A 2 -1.94 -19.05 28.83
N HIS A 3 -2.47 -18.71 30.00
CA HIS A 3 -3.10 -17.42 30.23
C HIS A 3 -1.98 -16.45 30.68
N PHE A 4 -1.21 -15.92 29.71
CA PHE A 4 -0.48 -14.68 29.96
C PHE A 4 -1.55 -13.61 30.14
N MET A 5 -1.73 -13.11 31.36
CA MET A 5 -2.42 -11.85 31.59
C MET A 5 -1.63 -10.79 30.81
N LYS A 6 -2.16 -10.36 29.64
CA LYS A 6 -1.58 -9.26 28.88
C LYS A 6 -1.63 -8.03 29.78
N GLU A 7 -0.48 -7.47 30.10
CA GLU A 7 -0.41 -6.20 30.82
C GLU A 7 -1.24 -5.14 30.08
N LYS A 8 -2.15 -4.51 30.79
CA LYS A 8 -2.98 -3.45 30.21
C LYS A 8 -2.10 -2.24 29.88
N ARG A 9 -2.07 -1.85 28.61
CA ARG A 9 -1.26 -0.74 28.11
C ARG A 9 -2.14 0.34 27.49
N SER A 10 -1.59 1.54 27.35
CA SER A 10 -2.23 2.68 26.73
C SER A 10 -1.66 2.95 25.34
N PHE A 11 -2.54 3.09 24.35
CA PHE A 11 -2.19 3.35 22.96
C PHE A 11 -2.86 4.62 22.46
N TRP A 12 -2.12 5.41 21.71
CA TRP A 12 -2.68 6.47 20.87
C TRP A 12 -2.57 6.08 19.41
N ILE A 13 -3.69 6.06 18.71
CA ILE A 13 -3.79 5.85 17.28
C ILE A 13 -4.01 7.21 16.62
N VAL A 14 -3.05 7.64 15.82
CA VAL A 14 -3.01 9.01 15.30
C VAL A 14 -3.06 8.99 13.78
N GLY A 15 -4.14 9.53 13.20
CA GLY A 15 -4.34 9.60 11.75
C GLY A 15 -4.59 8.26 11.06
N GLY A 16 -4.36 8.23 9.76
CA GLY A 16 -4.43 7.03 8.94
C GLY A 16 -5.75 6.80 8.20
N ASP A 17 -6.03 5.55 7.95
CA ASP A 17 -7.22 5.05 7.24
C ASP A 17 -7.94 3.96 8.04
N LEU A 18 -8.82 3.18 7.40
CA LEU A 18 -9.61 2.14 8.07
C LEU A 18 -8.76 1.07 8.78
N ARG A 19 -7.49 0.89 8.42
CA ARG A 19 -6.57 -0.04 9.10
C ARG A 19 -6.30 0.41 10.53
N GLN A 20 -6.10 1.70 10.75
CA GLN A 20 -5.90 2.26 12.09
C GLN A 20 -7.16 2.15 12.95
N ILE A 21 -8.34 2.32 12.34
CA ILE A 21 -9.61 2.10 13.04
C ILE A 21 -9.71 0.64 13.50
N LYS A 22 -9.43 -0.31 12.60
CA LYS A 22 -9.47 -1.73 12.95
C LYS A 22 -8.44 -2.12 14.00
N LEU A 23 -7.24 -1.57 13.92
CA LEU A 23 -6.22 -1.76 14.95
C LEU A 23 -6.68 -1.23 16.32
N ALA A 24 -7.30 -0.05 16.36
CA ALA A 24 -7.85 0.52 17.58
C ALA A 24 -8.93 -0.38 18.20
N GLU A 25 -9.83 -0.93 17.39
CA GLU A 25 -10.86 -1.89 17.82
C GLU A 25 -10.23 -3.15 18.43
N LEU A 26 -9.26 -3.77 17.73
CA LEU A 26 -8.57 -4.97 18.19
C LEU A 26 -7.82 -4.74 19.52
N LEU A 27 -7.17 -3.59 19.67
CA LEU A 27 -6.50 -3.24 20.93
C LEU A 27 -7.49 -3.06 22.09
N LEU A 28 -8.67 -2.49 21.83
CA LEU A 28 -9.75 -2.39 22.82
C LEU A 28 -10.32 -3.78 23.18
N GLU A 29 -10.55 -4.64 22.18
CA GLU A 29 -10.99 -6.03 22.38
C GLU A 29 -9.98 -6.83 23.21
N ASP A 30 -8.69 -6.57 23.04
CA ASP A 30 -7.60 -7.16 23.83
C ASP A 30 -7.50 -6.56 25.25
N GLY A 31 -8.35 -5.59 25.62
CA GLY A 31 -8.45 -5.00 26.95
C GLY A 31 -7.49 -3.84 27.22
N HIS A 32 -6.84 -3.31 26.19
CA HIS A 32 -5.98 -2.15 26.27
C HIS A 32 -6.77 -0.84 26.36
N GLN A 33 -6.11 0.23 26.80
CA GLN A 33 -6.65 1.59 26.69
C GLN A 33 -6.26 2.17 25.33
N VAL A 34 -7.23 2.72 24.61
CA VAL A 34 -6.99 3.31 23.29
C VAL A 34 -7.58 4.71 23.24
N GLN A 35 -6.81 5.64 22.70
CA GLN A 35 -7.26 6.98 22.34
C GLN A 35 -7.00 7.21 20.85
N THR A 36 -7.91 7.85 20.13
CA THR A 36 -7.73 8.15 18.72
C THR A 36 -7.71 9.66 18.46
N TYR A 37 -6.89 10.09 17.48
CA TYR A 37 -6.78 11.49 17.06
C TYR A 37 -6.67 11.59 15.54
N ALA A 38 -7.32 12.59 14.93
CA ALA A 38 -7.36 12.83 13.49
C ALA A 38 -7.94 11.65 12.66
N VAL A 39 -9.08 11.09 13.14
CA VAL A 39 -9.85 10.04 12.48
C VAL A 39 -11.36 10.27 12.65
N GLU A 40 -11.80 11.51 12.60
CA GLU A 40 -13.19 11.93 12.90
C GLU A 40 -14.19 11.41 11.86
N GLN A 41 -13.77 11.27 10.59
CA GLN A 41 -14.61 10.83 9.46
C GLN A 41 -14.69 9.31 9.32
N ARG A 42 -14.58 8.58 10.43
CA ARG A 42 -14.73 7.12 10.44
C ARG A 42 -16.18 6.68 10.24
N PRO A 43 -16.44 5.50 9.66
CA PRO A 43 -17.76 4.89 9.65
C PRO A 43 -18.27 4.69 11.10
N GLU A 44 -19.57 4.86 11.34
CA GLU A 44 -20.20 4.78 12.67
C GLU A 44 -20.22 3.37 13.30
N GLN A 45 -19.27 2.53 13.03
CA GLN A 45 -19.13 1.21 13.62
C GLN A 45 -18.19 1.27 14.83
N GLY A 46 -18.77 1.35 16.01
CA GLY A 46 -18.06 1.27 17.29
C GLY A 46 -17.76 2.63 17.94
N LYS A 47 -17.84 2.65 19.29
CA LYS A 47 -17.51 3.82 20.12
C LYS A 47 -16.00 3.81 20.42
N LEU A 48 -15.17 4.13 19.43
CA LEU A 48 -13.75 4.37 19.70
C LEU A 48 -13.59 5.70 20.46
N PRO A 49 -12.85 5.71 21.57
CA PRO A 49 -12.51 6.94 22.26
C PRO A 49 -11.71 7.87 21.34
N GLY A 50 -12.23 9.05 21.06
CA GLY A 50 -11.60 10.05 20.21
C GLY A 50 -11.36 11.36 20.94
N THR A 51 -10.31 12.07 20.57
CA THR A 51 -10.01 13.42 21.05
C THR A 51 -9.71 14.35 19.89
N ASP A 52 -9.91 15.65 20.11
CA ASP A 52 -9.59 16.70 19.15
C ASP A 52 -8.29 17.44 19.50
N THR A 53 -7.60 17.05 20.58
CA THR A 53 -6.34 17.61 21.03
C THR A 53 -5.28 16.54 21.24
N LEU A 54 -4.00 16.92 21.23
CA LEU A 54 -2.87 16.02 21.55
C LEU A 54 -2.59 15.94 23.06
N ARG A 55 -3.39 16.59 23.89
CA ARG A 55 -3.18 16.58 25.35
C ARG A 55 -3.32 15.17 25.91
N GLY A 56 -2.32 14.70 26.64
CA GLY A 56 -2.26 13.36 27.22
C GLY A 56 -1.57 12.32 26.32
N ILE A 57 -1.13 12.69 25.10
CA ILE A 57 -0.40 11.77 24.22
C ILE A 57 0.94 11.34 24.85
N GLU A 58 1.55 12.21 25.65
CA GLU A 58 2.79 11.96 26.38
C GLU A 58 2.66 10.88 27.47
N GLU A 59 1.43 10.57 27.90
CA GLU A 59 1.17 9.56 28.93
C GLU A 59 1.02 8.15 28.33
N ALA A 60 0.89 8.04 27.00
CA ALA A 60 0.70 6.75 26.33
C ALA A 60 1.96 5.88 26.38
N ASP A 61 1.77 4.57 26.54
CA ASP A 61 2.86 3.60 26.43
C ASP A 61 3.38 3.52 25.00
N CYS A 62 2.46 3.64 24.02
CA CYS A 62 2.81 3.58 22.60
C CYS A 62 1.94 4.52 21.77
N VAL A 63 2.56 5.25 20.87
CA VAL A 63 1.89 6.07 19.84
C VAL A 63 2.05 5.39 18.48
N ILE A 64 0.94 5.12 17.81
CA ILE A 64 0.92 4.45 16.50
C ILE A 64 0.50 5.45 15.43
N LEU A 65 1.41 5.71 14.52
CA LEU A 65 1.26 6.56 13.35
C LEU A 65 0.95 5.71 12.11
N PRO A 66 0.37 6.28 11.04
CA PRO A 66 -0.14 5.51 9.89
C PRO A 66 0.93 4.98 8.94
N LEU A 67 0.45 4.21 7.95
CA LEU A 67 1.21 3.69 6.80
C LEU A 67 0.58 4.22 5.48
N PRO A 68 1.30 5.01 4.68
CA PRO A 68 2.53 5.72 5.06
C PRO A 68 2.27 6.77 6.14
N VAL A 69 3.30 7.08 6.94
CA VAL A 69 3.18 8.05 8.04
C VAL A 69 2.85 9.46 7.54
N MET A 70 3.34 9.82 6.37
CA MET A 70 3.28 11.15 5.79
C MET A 70 2.50 11.14 4.48
N ALA A 71 1.61 12.11 4.30
CA ALA A 71 0.87 12.33 3.05
C ALA A 71 1.61 13.30 2.12
N GLU A 72 2.05 14.44 2.67
CA GLU A 72 2.83 15.50 2.03
C GLU A 72 3.96 15.88 2.98
N HIS A 73 4.90 16.73 2.51
CA HIS A 73 6.03 17.18 3.31
C HIS A 73 5.62 17.61 4.73
N GLY A 74 6.09 16.88 5.73
CA GLY A 74 5.88 17.17 7.13
C GLY A 74 4.45 17.00 7.65
N ILE A 75 3.49 16.56 6.83
CA ILE A 75 2.07 16.43 7.20
C ILE A 75 1.70 14.97 7.41
N LEU A 76 1.05 14.69 8.53
CA LEU A 76 0.49 13.38 8.88
C LEU A 76 -0.45 12.88 7.79
N ASN A 77 -0.35 11.60 7.44
CA ASN A 77 -1.35 10.96 6.60
C ASN A 77 -2.62 10.67 7.43
N SER A 78 -3.68 11.44 7.18
CA SER A 78 -4.96 11.36 7.93
C SER A 78 -6.14 11.36 6.96
N LYS A 79 -6.38 10.22 6.29
CA LYS A 79 -7.46 10.10 5.29
C LYS A 79 -8.88 10.15 5.87
N LEU A 80 -9.00 9.96 7.18
CA LEU A 80 -10.26 9.99 7.92
C LEU A 80 -10.42 11.28 8.74
N SER A 81 -9.74 12.37 8.33
CA SER A 81 -9.83 13.66 8.96
C SER A 81 -9.56 14.77 7.94
N ASP A 82 -10.26 15.89 8.06
CA ASP A 82 -9.98 17.11 7.29
C ASP A 82 -8.82 17.94 7.90
N ARG A 83 -8.30 17.51 9.05
CA ARG A 83 -7.23 18.21 9.75
C ARG A 83 -5.91 18.01 9.04
N ARG A 84 -5.22 19.11 8.79
CA ARG A 84 -3.84 19.11 8.31
C ARG A 84 -2.89 19.18 9.51
N VAL A 85 -2.46 18.03 10.01
CA VAL A 85 -1.65 17.91 11.23
C VAL A 85 -0.17 17.85 10.89
N PRO A 86 0.65 18.83 11.30
CA PRO A 86 2.11 18.73 11.16
C PRO A 86 2.67 17.60 12.04
N LEU A 87 3.50 16.73 11.48
CA LEU A 87 4.16 15.66 12.22
C LEU A 87 5.05 16.22 13.34
N GLN A 88 5.71 17.35 13.10
CA GLN A 88 6.51 18.02 14.11
C GLN A 88 5.70 18.38 15.35
N LEU A 89 4.43 18.80 15.21
CA LEU A 89 3.55 19.07 16.35
C LEU A 89 3.31 17.81 17.18
N ILE A 90 3.16 16.66 16.53
CA ILE A 90 3.00 15.38 17.23
C ILE A 90 4.27 15.08 18.04
N PHE A 91 5.44 15.06 17.38
CA PHE A 91 6.70 14.75 18.04
C PHE A 91 7.07 15.70 19.18
N GLN A 92 6.69 16.97 19.09
CA GLN A 92 6.88 17.96 20.16
C GLN A 92 6.02 17.70 21.41
N ASN A 93 4.93 16.94 21.29
CA ASN A 93 4.06 16.58 22.41
C ASN A 93 4.39 15.19 22.99
N LEU A 94 5.43 14.51 22.49
CA LEU A 94 5.87 13.22 23.01
C LEU A 94 6.91 13.40 24.12
N ARG A 95 6.99 12.42 25.00
CA ARG A 95 8.05 12.40 26.02
C ARG A 95 9.28 11.62 25.53
N PRO A 96 10.50 11.99 25.97
CA PRO A 96 11.70 11.19 25.71
C PRO A 96 11.53 9.74 26.15
N GLY A 97 12.04 8.80 25.36
CA GLY A 97 11.93 7.37 25.59
C GLY A 97 10.55 6.75 25.32
N GLN A 98 9.55 7.53 24.87
CA GLN A 98 8.23 7.02 24.50
C GLN A 98 8.31 6.15 23.24
N LEU A 99 7.55 5.05 23.21
CA LEU A 99 7.50 4.17 22.05
C LEU A 99 6.60 4.78 20.95
N VAL A 100 7.15 4.91 19.74
CA VAL A 100 6.44 5.39 18.57
C VAL A 100 6.59 4.37 17.43
N CYS A 101 5.48 3.93 16.88
CA CYS A 101 5.45 3.05 15.73
C CYS A 101 4.88 3.79 14.52
N ALA A 102 5.52 3.70 13.36
CA ALA A 102 5.05 4.30 12.10
C ALA A 102 5.34 3.37 10.92
N GLY A 103 4.67 3.58 9.80
CA GLY A 103 4.93 2.79 8.60
C GLY A 103 5.49 3.65 7.46
N LYS A 104 6.55 3.16 6.80
CA LYS A 104 7.22 3.81 5.65
C LYS A 104 7.66 5.24 5.99
N ALA A 105 8.45 5.37 7.06
CA ALA A 105 8.94 6.65 7.54
C ALA A 105 10.12 7.16 6.70
N PRO A 106 10.00 8.32 6.04
CA PRO A 106 11.10 8.96 5.33
C PRO A 106 12.16 9.49 6.30
N PRO A 107 13.38 9.83 5.81
CA PRO A 107 14.47 10.29 6.67
C PRO A 107 14.11 11.49 7.55
N GLU A 108 13.29 12.43 7.07
CA GLU A 108 12.84 13.60 7.84
C GLU A 108 12.03 13.21 9.07
N VAL A 109 11.18 12.18 9.00
CA VAL A 109 10.39 11.69 10.13
C VAL A 109 11.29 11.00 11.16
N ARG A 110 12.30 10.26 10.70
CA ARG A 110 13.31 9.64 11.56
C ARG A 110 14.11 10.70 12.32
N ALA A 111 14.49 11.79 11.62
CA ALA A 111 15.17 12.92 12.25
C ALA A 111 14.30 13.61 13.33
N MET A 112 12.98 13.77 13.08
CA MET A 112 12.05 14.30 14.11
C MET A 112 11.97 13.36 15.33
N ALA A 113 11.96 12.06 15.10
CA ALA A 113 11.94 11.06 16.18
C ALA A 113 13.24 11.09 17.03
N GLU A 114 14.39 11.23 16.37
CA GLU A 114 15.67 11.40 17.04
C GLU A 114 15.72 12.69 17.88
N GLN A 115 15.24 13.81 17.32
CA GLN A 115 15.17 15.08 18.04
C GLN A 115 14.24 15.04 19.25
N ALA A 116 13.16 14.27 19.17
CA ALA A 116 12.22 14.06 20.27
C ALA A 116 12.70 12.97 21.25
N GLU A 117 13.86 12.36 21.02
CA GLU A 117 14.45 11.31 21.84
C GLU A 117 13.50 10.11 22.09
N VAL A 118 12.58 9.82 21.13
CA VAL A 118 11.63 8.71 21.24
C VAL A 118 12.24 7.40 20.74
N VAL A 119 11.71 6.28 21.22
CA VAL A 119 12.03 4.95 20.70
C VAL A 119 11.18 4.70 19.47
N PHE A 120 11.77 4.82 18.29
CA PHE A 120 11.05 4.80 17.01
C PHE A 120 11.18 3.47 16.28
N PHE A 121 10.04 2.88 15.90
CA PHE A 121 9.98 1.68 15.08
C PHE A 121 9.21 1.94 13.78
N ASP A 122 9.88 1.70 12.64
CA ASP A 122 9.21 1.60 11.35
C ASP A 122 8.77 0.14 11.14
N TYR A 123 7.49 -0.13 11.43
CA TYR A 123 6.96 -1.49 11.30
C TYR A 123 6.89 -1.95 9.83
N PHE A 124 6.92 -1.02 8.87
CA PHE A 124 6.92 -1.35 7.45
C PHE A 124 8.34 -1.59 6.87
N ALA A 125 9.38 -1.53 7.70
CA ALA A 125 10.71 -2.02 7.34
C ALA A 125 10.85 -3.54 7.51
N ARG A 126 9.82 -4.23 8.01
CA ARG A 126 9.79 -5.68 8.19
C ARG A 126 9.25 -6.35 6.93
N GLU A 127 10.05 -7.26 6.35
CA GLU A 127 9.72 -7.96 5.09
C GLU A 127 8.38 -8.71 5.17
N GLU A 128 8.10 -9.38 6.30
CA GLU A 128 6.85 -10.11 6.48
C GLU A 128 5.61 -9.22 6.46
N LEU A 129 5.71 -7.98 6.95
CA LEU A 129 4.62 -7.01 6.90
C LEU A 129 4.44 -6.43 5.50
N GLU A 130 5.55 -6.21 4.77
CA GLU A 130 5.49 -5.79 3.37
C GLU A 130 4.84 -6.87 2.49
N ILE A 131 5.16 -8.16 2.72
CA ILE A 131 4.53 -9.28 2.02
C ILE A 131 3.05 -9.39 2.39
N ALA A 132 2.71 -9.33 3.68
CA ALA A 132 1.32 -9.37 4.15
C ALA A 132 0.48 -8.24 3.52
N ASN A 133 1.03 -7.02 3.45
CA ASN A 133 0.36 -5.88 2.84
C ASN A 133 0.27 -5.99 1.29
N ALA A 134 1.14 -6.78 0.65
CA ALA A 134 1.07 -7.03 -0.79
C ALA A 134 -0.14 -7.91 -1.16
N VAL A 135 -0.59 -8.80 -0.27
CA VAL A 135 -1.73 -9.69 -0.51
C VAL A 135 -3.01 -8.91 -0.83
N PRO A 136 -3.53 -8.03 0.04
CA PRO A 136 -4.74 -7.26 -0.27
C PRO A 136 -4.54 -6.28 -1.43
N THR A 137 -3.32 -5.80 -1.67
CA THR A 137 -3.01 -4.99 -2.86
C THR A 137 -3.27 -5.77 -4.15
N VAL A 138 -2.79 -7.00 -4.21
CA VAL A 138 -2.96 -7.88 -5.38
C VAL A 138 -4.42 -8.28 -5.54
N GLU A 139 -5.12 -8.60 -4.47
CA GLU A 139 -6.56 -8.91 -4.52
C GLU A 139 -7.38 -7.73 -5.01
N GLY A 140 -7.08 -6.53 -4.55
CA GLY A 140 -7.72 -5.31 -5.03
C GLY A 140 -7.43 -5.01 -6.51
N ALA A 141 -6.21 -5.29 -6.98
CA ALA A 141 -5.87 -5.16 -8.40
C ALA A 141 -6.66 -6.16 -9.27
N ILE A 142 -6.81 -7.40 -8.79
CA ILE A 142 -7.60 -8.43 -9.47
C ILE A 142 -9.09 -8.05 -9.48
N GLN A 143 -9.62 -7.53 -8.37
CA GLN A 143 -10.98 -7.01 -8.28
C GLN A 143 -11.22 -5.91 -9.34
N ILE A 144 -10.34 -4.90 -9.41
CA ILE A 144 -10.42 -3.84 -10.42
C ILE A 144 -10.40 -4.44 -11.83
N ALA A 145 -9.52 -5.41 -12.10
CA ALA A 145 -9.45 -6.04 -13.39
C ALA A 145 -10.77 -6.76 -13.75
N MET A 146 -11.39 -7.46 -12.80
CA MET A 146 -12.69 -8.15 -13.00
C MET A 146 -13.85 -7.17 -13.20
N GLU A 147 -13.83 -6.01 -12.57
CA GLU A 147 -14.87 -4.97 -12.69
C GLU A 147 -14.77 -4.21 -14.03
N GLU A 148 -13.54 -4.00 -14.50
CA GLU A 148 -13.27 -3.10 -15.63
C GLU A 148 -13.09 -3.79 -16.97
N LEU A 149 -12.75 -5.09 -16.97
CA LEU A 149 -12.64 -5.89 -18.21
C LEU A 149 -14.03 -6.37 -18.66
N PRO A 150 -14.32 -6.31 -19.95
CA PRO A 150 -15.57 -6.85 -20.50
C PRO A 150 -15.60 -8.38 -20.58
N THR A 151 -14.49 -9.04 -20.26
CA THR A 151 -14.30 -10.50 -20.34
C THR A 151 -13.83 -11.07 -19.01
N THR A 152 -13.95 -12.38 -18.83
CA THR A 152 -13.39 -13.09 -17.68
C THR A 152 -11.86 -13.07 -17.72
N LEU A 153 -11.21 -13.21 -16.57
CA LEU A 153 -9.75 -13.37 -16.51
C LEU A 153 -9.26 -14.69 -17.10
N PHE A 154 -10.12 -15.72 -17.15
CA PHE A 154 -9.78 -16.99 -17.79
C PHE A 154 -9.50 -16.78 -19.29
N GLY A 155 -8.32 -17.19 -19.74
CA GLY A 155 -7.87 -17.01 -21.12
C GLY A 155 -7.36 -15.62 -21.47
N THR A 156 -7.59 -14.60 -20.62
CA THR A 156 -7.12 -13.22 -20.84
C THR A 156 -5.60 -13.18 -20.88
N ARG A 157 -5.02 -12.47 -21.86
CA ARG A 157 -3.57 -12.25 -21.95
C ARG A 157 -3.21 -11.06 -21.06
N VAL A 158 -2.42 -11.35 -20.02
CA VAL A 158 -2.02 -10.39 -18.99
C VAL A 158 -0.51 -10.19 -19.02
N LEU A 159 -0.07 -8.93 -19.05
CA LEU A 159 1.32 -8.55 -18.83
C LEU A 159 1.48 -7.96 -17.45
N VAL A 160 2.37 -8.54 -16.64
CA VAL A 160 2.78 -7.99 -15.35
C VAL A 160 4.18 -7.38 -15.51
N LEU A 161 4.31 -6.10 -15.22
CA LEU A 161 5.59 -5.38 -15.25
C LEU A 161 6.21 -5.39 -13.84
N GLY A 162 7.35 -6.07 -13.72
CA GLY A 162 8.07 -6.28 -12.47
C GLY A 162 7.82 -7.64 -11.82
N PHE A 163 8.84 -8.19 -11.15
CA PHE A 163 8.79 -9.48 -10.46
C PHE A 163 9.24 -9.38 -9.01
N GLY A 164 8.88 -8.27 -8.35
CA GLY A 164 9.01 -8.09 -6.92
C GLY A 164 7.88 -8.79 -6.15
N ARG A 165 7.62 -8.40 -4.90
CA ARG A 165 6.57 -8.98 -4.03
C ARG A 165 5.20 -9.00 -4.72
N LEU A 166 4.75 -7.85 -5.26
CA LEU A 166 3.47 -7.74 -5.97
C LEU A 166 3.47 -8.56 -7.25
N GLY A 167 4.52 -8.47 -8.07
CA GLY A 167 4.60 -9.19 -9.35
C GLY A 167 4.55 -10.71 -9.18
N LYS A 168 5.22 -11.25 -8.16
CA LYS A 168 5.20 -12.69 -7.82
C LYS A 168 3.80 -13.15 -7.42
N LEU A 169 3.13 -12.39 -6.54
CA LEU A 169 1.76 -12.72 -6.10
C LEU A 169 0.75 -12.59 -7.24
N LEU A 170 0.85 -11.54 -8.07
CA LEU A 170 0.01 -11.36 -9.26
C LEU A 170 0.16 -12.51 -10.22
N ALA A 171 1.40 -12.87 -10.59
CA ALA A 171 1.67 -13.96 -11.51
C ALA A 171 1.05 -15.28 -11.02
N HIS A 172 1.22 -15.59 -9.76
CA HIS A 172 0.67 -16.81 -9.14
C HIS A 172 -0.87 -16.81 -9.17
N ARG A 173 -1.52 -15.73 -8.71
CA ARG A 173 -2.98 -15.66 -8.57
C ARG A 173 -3.69 -15.57 -9.92
N LEU A 174 -3.20 -14.73 -10.83
CA LEU A 174 -3.76 -14.61 -12.19
C LEU A 174 -3.65 -15.92 -12.97
N LYS A 175 -2.53 -16.62 -12.85
CA LYS A 175 -2.37 -17.96 -13.41
C LYS A 175 -3.37 -18.96 -12.80
N GLY A 176 -3.57 -18.91 -11.46
CA GLY A 176 -4.57 -19.73 -10.77
C GLY A 176 -6.02 -19.47 -11.25
N LEU A 177 -6.31 -18.25 -11.70
CA LEU A 177 -7.57 -17.87 -12.33
C LEU A 177 -7.66 -18.24 -13.81
N GLY A 178 -6.64 -18.89 -14.38
CA GLY A 178 -6.60 -19.35 -15.76
C GLY A 178 -6.22 -18.28 -16.78
N ALA A 179 -5.65 -17.16 -16.36
CA ALA A 179 -5.12 -16.14 -17.26
C ALA A 179 -3.81 -16.61 -17.95
N ASN A 180 -3.57 -16.11 -19.15
CA ASN A 180 -2.31 -16.29 -19.88
C ASN A 180 -1.31 -15.22 -19.46
N VAL A 181 -0.53 -15.51 -18.42
CA VAL A 181 0.34 -14.54 -17.76
C VAL A 181 1.73 -14.49 -18.39
N THR A 182 2.13 -13.29 -18.81
CA THR A 182 3.50 -12.93 -19.14
C THR A 182 4.01 -11.98 -18.06
N VAL A 183 5.25 -12.16 -17.62
CA VAL A 183 5.88 -11.27 -16.64
C VAL A 183 7.15 -10.69 -17.23
N ALA A 184 7.29 -9.37 -17.19
CA ALA A 184 8.51 -8.70 -17.61
C ALA A 184 9.40 -8.37 -16.41
N ALA A 185 10.68 -8.75 -16.51
CA ALA A 185 11.68 -8.51 -15.47
C ALA A 185 13.02 -8.09 -16.06
N ARG A 186 13.91 -7.56 -15.20
CA ARG A 186 15.25 -7.10 -15.63
C ARG A 186 16.33 -8.18 -15.49
N SER A 187 16.27 -8.95 -14.39
CA SER A 187 17.33 -9.92 -14.11
C SER A 187 17.07 -11.28 -14.76
N TYR A 188 18.11 -11.94 -15.23
CA TYR A 188 17.99 -13.31 -15.77
C TYR A 188 17.51 -14.31 -14.72
N GLY A 189 17.87 -14.10 -13.45
CA GLY A 189 17.39 -14.93 -12.34
C GLY A 189 15.87 -14.84 -12.19
N ASP A 190 15.30 -13.62 -12.26
CA ASP A 190 13.86 -13.44 -12.23
C ASP A 190 13.16 -14.09 -13.44
N LEU A 191 13.74 -13.95 -14.64
CA LEU A 191 13.21 -14.57 -15.84
C LEU A 191 13.16 -16.10 -15.71
N ALA A 192 14.20 -16.71 -15.15
CA ALA A 192 14.23 -18.15 -14.88
C ALA A 192 13.16 -18.58 -13.87
N TRP A 193 12.98 -17.82 -12.78
CA TRP A 193 11.92 -18.06 -11.82
C TRP A 193 10.51 -17.92 -12.42
N ILE A 194 10.28 -16.90 -13.27
CA ILE A 194 9.01 -16.70 -13.95
C ILE A 194 8.67 -17.93 -14.79
N GLN A 195 9.64 -18.47 -15.55
CA GLN A 195 9.45 -19.69 -16.35
C GLN A 195 9.23 -20.91 -15.46
N ALA A 196 9.97 -21.06 -14.36
CA ALA A 196 9.80 -22.15 -13.40
C ALA A 196 8.39 -22.15 -12.77
N TYR A 197 7.77 -20.98 -12.59
CA TYR A 197 6.37 -20.84 -12.17
C TYR A 197 5.37 -21.09 -13.30
N GLY A 198 5.85 -21.39 -14.51
CA GLY A 198 5.04 -21.69 -15.68
C GLY A 198 4.34 -20.47 -16.28
N CYS A 199 4.91 -19.29 -16.13
CA CYS A 199 4.52 -18.06 -16.82
C CYS A 199 5.46 -17.81 -18.00
N LYS A 200 5.01 -17.03 -18.96
CA LYS A 200 5.91 -16.51 -20.00
C LYS A 200 6.78 -15.40 -19.41
N SER A 201 8.03 -15.33 -19.81
CA SER A 201 8.97 -14.30 -19.36
C SER A 201 9.41 -13.42 -20.50
N GLU A 202 9.49 -12.11 -20.25
CA GLU A 202 10.00 -11.11 -21.18
C GLU A 202 11.03 -10.22 -20.50
N ARG A 203 11.98 -9.71 -21.25
CA ARG A 203 12.91 -8.72 -20.73
C ARG A 203 12.27 -7.34 -20.77
N MET A 204 12.38 -6.60 -19.64
CA MET A 204 11.82 -5.25 -19.50
C MET A 204 12.36 -4.28 -20.58
N GLU A 205 13.62 -4.45 -20.98
CA GLU A 205 14.28 -3.62 -21.99
C GLU A 205 13.85 -3.96 -23.42
N GLN A 206 13.19 -5.09 -23.64
CA GLN A 206 12.83 -5.59 -24.97
C GLN A 206 11.33 -5.53 -25.25
N LEU A 207 10.59 -4.76 -24.45
CA LEU A 207 9.12 -4.65 -24.59
C LEU A 207 8.67 -3.75 -25.74
N ASP A 208 9.55 -2.89 -26.25
CA ASP A 208 9.20 -1.93 -27.31
C ASP A 208 8.77 -2.66 -28.59
N GLY A 209 7.59 -2.33 -29.12
CA GLY A 209 6.98 -2.99 -30.26
C GLY A 209 6.35 -4.35 -29.96
N TRP A 210 6.27 -4.78 -28.68
CA TRP A 210 5.75 -6.09 -28.29
C TRP A 210 4.56 -6.04 -27.33
N LEU A 211 4.00 -4.87 -27.08
CA LEU A 211 2.91 -4.68 -26.12
C LEU A 211 1.52 -4.94 -26.70
N GLY A 212 1.41 -5.12 -28.01
CA GLY A 212 0.15 -5.50 -28.66
C GLY A 212 -0.37 -6.86 -28.21
N GLY A 213 -1.69 -6.98 -28.18
CA GLY A 213 -2.40 -8.22 -27.86
C GLY A 213 -2.57 -8.52 -26.37
N TYR A 214 -2.08 -7.71 -25.44
CA TYR A 214 -2.46 -7.83 -24.04
C TYR A 214 -3.76 -7.09 -23.77
N GLN A 215 -4.71 -7.73 -23.12
CA GLN A 215 -5.96 -7.11 -22.69
C GLN A 215 -5.81 -6.39 -21.35
N LEU A 216 -4.84 -6.83 -20.53
CA LEU A 216 -4.55 -6.29 -19.23
C LEU A 216 -3.04 -6.12 -19.03
N VAL A 217 -2.63 -4.93 -18.62
CA VAL A 217 -1.24 -4.64 -18.20
C VAL A 217 -1.26 -4.15 -16.77
N ILE A 218 -0.52 -4.82 -15.88
CA ILE A 218 -0.42 -4.43 -14.48
C ILE A 218 1.02 -4.03 -14.18
N ASN A 219 1.23 -2.74 -13.86
CA ASN A 219 2.54 -2.25 -13.47
C ASN A 219 2.76 -2.33 -11.96
N THR A 220 3.90 -2.88 -11.55
CA THR A 220 4.36 -2.92 -10.15
C THR A 220 5.68 -2.17 -9.92
N VAL A 221 6.27 -1.60 -10.98
CA VAL A 221 7.58 -0.94 -10.94
C VAL A 221 7.43 0.54 -10.60
N PRO A 222 8.08 1.04 -9.53
CA PRO A 222 7.99 2.45 -9.13
C PRO A 222 8.93 3.35 -9.95
N ALA A 223 8.95 3.17 -11.25
CA ALA A 223 9.68 3.98 -12.22
C ALA A 223 8.88 4.00 -13.53
N ARG A 224 9.02 5.06 -14.32
CA ARG A 224 8.29 5.21 -15.60
C ARG A 224 8.72 4.13 -16.60
N VAL A 225 7.98 3.03 -16.63
CA VAL A 225 8.19 1.88 -17.54
C VAL A 225 7.20 1.87 -18.71
N LEU A 226 6.07 2.55 -18.57
CA LEU A 226 5.09 2.77 -19.63
C LEU A 226 5.12 4.24 -20.04
N ASP A 227 6.08 4.58 -20.88
CA ASP A 227 6.15 5.88 -21.55
C ASP A 227 5.16 5.98 -22.71
N ARG A 228 5.11 7.13 -23.37
CA ARG A 228 4.19 7.40 -24.48
C ARG A 228 4.38 6.40 -25.65
N ALA A 229 5.61 6.00 -25.95
CA ALA A 229 5.89 5.07 -27.05
C ALA A 229 5.31 3.69 -26.74
N ARG A 230 5.53 3.16 -25.54
CA ARG A 230 4.98 1.88 -25.11
C ARG A 230 3.46 1.91 -24.94
N LEU A 231 2.88 3.03 -24.51
CA LEU A 231 1.44 3.20 -24.44
C LEU A 231 0.81 3.18 -25.84
N ALA A 232 1.46 3.77 -26.85
CA ALA A 232 0.99 3.76 -28.22
C ALA A 232 1.07 2.39 -28.90
N ASP A 233 1.83 1.47 -28.33
CA ASP A 233 1.98 0.09 -28.82
C ASP A 233 0.90 -0.87 -28.26
N LEU A 234 0.10 -0.41 -27.31
CA LEU A 234 -1.03 -1.17 -26.75
C LEU A 234 -2.20 -1.20 -27.74
N ASP A 235 -2.90 -2.33 -27.75
CA ASP A 235 -4.14 -2.44 -28.52
C ASP A 235 -5.25 -1.55 -27.93
N GLU A 236 -6.20 -1.16 -28.77
CA GLU A 236 -7.41 -0.47 -28.35
C GLU A 236 -8.19 -1.34 -27.33
N GLY A 237 -8.63 -0.72 -26.25
CA GLY A 237 -9.35 -1.40 -25.18
C GLY A 237 -8.46 -2.11 -24.15
N THR A 238 -7.13 -2.08 -24.27
CA THR A 238 -6.23 -2.57 -23.23
C THR A 238 -6.43 -1.79 -21.93
N LEU A 239 -6.67 -2.51 -20.83
CA LEU A 239 -6.71 -1.94 -19.50
C LEU A 239 -5.31 -1.90 -18.88
N VAL A 240 -4.90 -0.76 -18.36
CA VAL A 240 -3.65 -0.60 -17.59
C VAL A 240 -3.99 -0.32 -16.14
N ILE A 241 -3.42 -1.10 -15.22
CA ILE A 241 -3.51 -0.87 -13.77
C ILE A 241 -2.11 -0.55 -13.24
N ASP A 242 -1.93 0.63 -12.66
CA ASP A 242 -0.66 1.02 -12.04
C ASP A 242 -0.75 0.87 -10.52
N LEU A 243 0.05 -0.04 -9.95
CA LEU A 243 0.17 -0.29 -8.52
C LEU A 243 1.37 0.43 -7.89
N ALA A 244 2.17 1.10 -8.70
CA ALA A 244 3.34 1.81 -8.22
C ALA A 244 2.96 3.01 -7.35
N SER A 245 3.73 3.24 -6.29
CA SER A 245 3.61 4.45 -5.48
C SER A 245 3.98 5.69 -6.31
N LYS A 246 3.54 6.87 -5.85
CA LYS A 246 3.88 8.15 -6.50
C LYS A 246 5.40 8.26 -6.79
N PRO A 247 5.78 8.72 -7.98
CA PRO A 247 4.96 9.36 -9.03
C PRO A 247 4.23 8.40 -9.97
N GLY A 248 4.28 7.08 -9.76
CA GLY A 248 3.71 6.06 -10.64
C GLY A 248 4.67 5.59 -11.72
N GLY A 249 4.26 4.56 -12.47
CA GLY A 249 5.08 3.94 -13.52
C GLY A 249 4.57 4.19 -14.94
N VAL A 250 3.53 5.01 -15.10
CA VAL A 250 2.84 5.28 -16.36
C VAL A 250 2.94 6.76 -16.71
N ASP A 251 3.07 7.08 -17.97
CA ASP A 251 2.86 8.42 -18.50
C ASP A 251 1.34 8.67 -18.60
N PHE A 252 0.74 9.20 -17.52
CA PHE A 252 -0.70 9.42 -17.42
C PHE A 252 -1.21 10.44 -18.43
N GLU A 253 -0.42 11.48 -18.73
CA GLU A 253 -0.78 12.47 -19.73
C GLU A 253 -0.75 11.89 -21.14
N GLY A 254 0.31 11.14 -21.46
CA GLY A 254 0.41 10.40 -22.72
C GLY A 254 -0.71 9.38 -22.89
N ALA A 255 -1.07 8.66 -21.83
CA ALA A 255 -2.18 7.70 -21.85
C ALA A 255 -3.52 8.37 -22.15
N ALA A 256 -3.81 9.51 -21.50
CA ALA A 256 -5.04 10.27 -21.74
C ALA A 256 -5.14 10.76 -23.19
N GLN A 257 -4.04 11.27 -23.76
CA GLN A 257 -3.98 11.72 -25.16
C GLN A 257 -4.15 10.57 -26.17
N LEU A 258 -3.70 9.36 -25.82
CA LEU A 258 -3.82 8.16 -26.66
C LEU A 258 -5.13 7.41 -26.45
N GLY A 259 -5.97 7.82 -25.49
CA GLY A 259 -7.21 7.12 -25.15
C GLY A 259 -7.00 5.78 -24.42
N VAL A 260 -5.83 5.54 -23.86
CA VAL A 260 -5.53 4.33 -23.08
C VAL A 260 -6.15 4.47 -21.69
N LYS A 261 -6.97 3.47 -21.30
CA LYS A 261 -7.58 3.42 -19.97
C LYS A 261 -6.55 3.02 -18.93
N VAL A 262 -6.20 3.95 -18.04
CA VAL A 262 -5.26 3.71 -16.94
C VAL A 262 -5.95 3.93 -15.61
N ILE A 263 -5.82 2.98 -14.69
CA ILE A 263 -6.29 3.08 -13.30
C ILE A 263 -5.06 3.08 -12.38
N TRP A 264 -4.83 4.21 -11.73
CA TRP A 264 -3.79 4.30 -10.71
C TRP A 264 -4.35 3.85 -9.35
N ALA A 265 -4.06 2.62 -8.99
CA ALA A 265 -4.67 1.96 -7.84
C ALA A 265 -3.82 2.14 -6.57
N LEU A 266 -3.95 3.31 -5.95
CA LEU A 266 -3.27 3.65 -4.71
C LEU A 266 -4.06 3.21 -3.48
N SER A 267 -3.32 2.78 -2.43
CA SER A 267 -3.87 2.50 -1.09
C SER A 267 -4.94 1.40 -1.08
N LEU A 268 -4.83 0.41 -1.95
CA LEU A 268 -5.75 -0.73 -2.03
C LEU A 268 -5.91 -1.49 -0.70
N PRO A 269 -4.85 -1.80 0.08
CA PRO A 269 -5.01 -2.55 1.32
C PRO A 269 -6.05 -1.94 2.27
N GLY A 270 -5.92 -0.65 2.55
CA GLY A 270 -6.86 0.04 3.44
C GLY A 270 -8.28 0.22 2.89
N LYS A 271 -8.48 0.04 1.57
CA LYS A 271 -9.80 0.11 0.92
C LYS A 271 -10.47 -1.25 0.80
N VAL A 272 -9.69 -2.28 0.45
CA VAL A 272 -10.19 -3.61 0.11
C VAL A 272 -10.28 -4.53 1.33
N ALA A 273 -9.26 -4.50 2.17
CA ALA A 273 -9.15 -5.43 3.29
C ALA A 273 -8.49 -4.77 4.52
N PRO A 274 -9.13 -3.78 5.17
CA PRO A 274 -8.54 -3.05 6.29
C PRO A 274 -8.26 -3.92 7.53
N VAL A 275 -8.88 -5.09 7.61
CA VAL A 275 -8.71 -6.05 8.74
C VAL A 275 -7.44 -6.88 8.60
N THR A 276 -7.01 -7.18 7.37
CA THR A 276 -5.88 -8.08 7.09
C THR A 276 -4.63 -7.36 6.60
N SER A 277 -4.71 -6.05 6.39
CA SER A 277 -3.63 -5.23 5.83
C SER A 277 -2.89 -4.37 6.85
#